data_9e0b656521966d38b30ad259bab2514a
#
_entry.id   9e0b656521966d38b30ad259bab2514a
#
_cell.length_a   1.000
_cell.length_b   1.000
_cell.length_c   1.000
_cell.angle_alpha   90.00
_cell.angle_beta   90.00
_cell.angle_gamma   90.00
#
_symmetry.space_group_name_H-M   'P 1'
#
loop_
_entity.id
_entity.type
_entity.pdbx_description
1 polymer ?
#
loop_
_entity_poly.entity_id
_entity_poly.type
_entity_poly.pdbx_seq_one_letter_code
_entity_poly.pdbx_strand_id
1 'polypeptide(L)'
;GFDLDQQKVDSINSGRTYLKHFPSECIAEQVDASRLEATTNPSRLSEAEAILICVPTPLDDHREPDLSFVLDTARTIAPHIAKGVLVTLESTTYPGTTEDELRFVLEEGSGMKAGTGFHLAYSPEREDPGRNDASVKTIPKVVGGYSEKCAELAESLYGQALDKIHRVSSCRAAEAT
;
A
#
# COMPACT_ATOMS: atom_id res chain seq x y z
N GLY A 1 -0.32 9.11 -6.91
CA GLY A 1 -1.36 8.32 -6.24
C GLY A 1 -2.49 7.95 -7.18
N PHE A 2 -3.10 6.80 -6.95
CA PHE A 2 -4.29 6.35 -7.67
C PHE A 2 -5.49 6.29 -6.71
N ASP A 3 -6.63 6.90 -7.07
CA ASP A 3 -7.90 6.82 -6.33
C ASP A 3 -9.06 6.83 -7.34
N LEU A 4 -10.15 6.13 -7.04
CA LEU A 4 -11.34 6.12 -7.89
C LEU A 4 -12.18 7.39 -7.75
N ASP A 5 -12.01 8.15 -6.66
CA ASP A 5 -12.72 9.39 -6.37
C ASP A 5 -12.05 10.58 -7.04
N GLN A 6 -12.65 11.09 -8.11
CA GLN A 6 -12.16 12.25 -8.85
C GLN A 6 -12.03 13.51 -7.97
N GLN A 7 -12.90 13.67 -6.95
CA GLN A 7 -12.83 14.85 -6.07
C GLN A 7 -11.58 14.82 -5.20
N LYS A 8 -11.16 13.64 -4.73
CA LYS A 8 -9.89 13.48 -4.00
C LYS A 8 -8.70 13.76 -4.92
N VAL A 9 -8.72 13.21 -6.13
CA VAL A 9 -7.69 13.44 -7.14
C VAL A 9 -7.55 14.93 -7.44
N ASP A 10 -8.65 15.64 -7.69
CA ASP A 10 -8.65 17.08 -7.96
C ASP A 10 -8.16 17.88 -6.75
N SER A 11 -8.54 17.47 -5.54
CA SER A 11 -8.07 18.10 -4.31
C SER A 11 -6.54 18.01 -4.19
N ILE A 12 -5.99 16.80 -4.28
CA ILE A 12 -4.53 16.58 -4.20
C ILE A 12 -3.79 17.37 -5.29
N ASN A 13 -4.21 17.26 -6.54
CA ASN A 13 -3.54 17.96 -7.66
C ASN A 13 -3.64 19.49 -7.59
N SER A 14 -4.59 20.01 -6.81
CA SER A 14 -4.69 21.45 -6.51
C SER A 14 -3.94 21.86 -5.22
N GLY A 15 -3.09 20.99 -4.67
CA GLY A 15 -2.32 21.26 -3.46
C GLY A 15 -3.14 21.29 -2.18
N ARG A 16 -4.31 20.64 -2.15
CA ARG A 16 -5.20 20.61 -0.98
C ARG A 16 -5.36 19.20 -0.45
N THR A 17 -5.40 19.08 0.88
CA THR A 17 -5.75 17.83 1.54
C THR A 17 -7.25 17.71 1.77
N TYR A 18 -7.76 16.49 1.78
CA TYR A 18 -9.09 16.15 2.28
C TYR A 18 -9.03 15.54 3.70
N LEU A 19 -7.83 15.38 4.26
CA LEU A 19 -7.60 14.83 5.60
C LEU A 19 -7.51 15.98 6.62
N LYS A 20 -8.38 15.96 7.63
CA LYS A 20 -8.50 17.06 8.62
C LYS A 20 -7.25 17.30 9.46
N HIS A 21 -6.47 16.26 9.68
CA HIS A 21 -5.26 16.29 10.53
C HIS A 21 -3.96 16.50 9.72
N PHE A 22 -4.06 16.62 8.39
CA PHE A 22 -2.88 16.81 7.54
C PHE A 22 -2.90 18.20 6.88
N PRO A 23 -1.84 19.01 7.03
CA PRO A 23 -1.81 20.37 6.48
C PRO A 23 -1.77 20.40 4.95
N SER A 24 -2.56 21.28 4.32
CA SER A 24 -2.56 21.42 2.85
C SER A 24 -1.22 21.91 2.31
N GLU A 25 -0.49 22.69 3.09
CA GLU A 25 0.83 23.23 2.73
C GLU A 25 1.81 22.10 2.39
N CYS A 26 1.76 20.98 3.11
CA CYS A 26 2.59 19.79 2.84
C CYS A 26 2.25 19.17 1.48
N ILE A 27 0.97 19.12 1.10
CA ILE A 27 0.53 18.62 -0.20
C ILE A 27 0.97 19.58 -1.30
N ALA A 28 0.68 20.88 -1.15
CA ALA A 28 1.03 21.91 -2.13
C ALA A 28 2.54 21.91 -2.45
N GLU A 29 3.38 21.83 -1.42
CA GLU A 29 4.84 21.76 -1.58
C GLU A 29 5.30 20.56 -2.43
N GLN A 30 4.67 19.39 -2.27
CA GLN A 30 5.03 18.20 -3.04
C GLN A 30 4.48 18.27 -4.48
N VAL A 31 3.28 18.81 -4.68
CA VAL A 31 2.69 19.02 -6.00
C VAL A 31 3.49 20.04 -6.80
N ASP A 32 3.81 21.20 -6.20
CA ASP A 32 4.62 22.26 -6.84
C ASP A 32 6.02 21.76 -7.21
N ALA A 33 6.58 20.89 -6.40
CA ALA A 33 7.87 20.24 -6.68
C ALA A 33 7.77 19.07 -7.68
N SER A 34 6.58 18.77 -8.24
CA SER A 34 6.32 17.63 -9.13
C SER A 34 6.69 16.26 -8.53
N ARG A 35 6.60 16.13 -7.21
CA ARG A 35 6.87 14.88 -6.47
C ARG A 35 5.59 14.14 -6.06
N LEU A 36 4.44 14.79 -6.16
CA LEU A 36 3.14 14.21 -5.88
C LEU A 36 2.17 14.54 -7.02
N GLU A 37 1.53 13.52 -7.53
CA GLU A 37 0.45 13.61 -8.50
C GLU A 37 -0.60 12.55 -8.17
N ALA A 38 -1.87 12.83 -8.39
CA ALA A 38 -2.96 11.88 -8.26
C ALA A 38 -3.67 11.67 -9.60
N THR A 39 -4.24 10.47 -9.80
CA THR A 39 -4.95 10.12 -11.04
C THR A 39 -6.05 9.09 -10.77
N THR A 40 -7.11 9.14 -11.60
CA THR A 40 -8.12 8.07 -11.66
C THR A 40 -7.82 7.06 -12.79
N ASN A 41 -6.76 7.27 -13.57
CA ASN A 41 -6.40 6.39 -14.67
C ASN A 41 -5.53 5.22 -14.21
N PRO A 42 -6.07 3.97 -14.15
CA PRO A 42 -5.32 2.82 -13.67
C PRO A 42 -4.15 2.40 -14.59
N SER A 43 -4.18 2.78 -15.89
CA SER A 43 -3.09 2.43 -16.80
C SER A 43 -1.75 3.05 -16.39
N ARG A 44 -1.77 4.16 -15.65
CA ARG A 44 -0.57 4.80 -15.10
C ARG A 44 0.12 4.01 -14.00
N LEU A 45 -0.53 2.99 -13.44
CA LEU A 45 0.10 2.08 -12.48
C LEU A 45 1.29 1.31 -13.11
N SER A 46 1.32 1.17 -14.44
CA SER A 46 2.48 0.58 -15.14
C SER A 46 3.76 1.42 -15.06
N GLU A 47 3.66 2.69 -14.64
CA GLU A 47 4.80 3.58 -14.42
C GLU A 47 5.47 3.37 -13.05
N ALA A 48 4.79 2.63 -12.15
CA ALA A 48 5.22 2.49 -10.76
C ALA A 48 6.29 1.39 -10.59
N GLU A 49 7.28 1.65 -9.75
CA GLU A 49 8.25 0.66 -9.27
C GLU A 49 7.76 -0.02 -7.98
N ALA A 50 6.87 0.65 -7.25
CA ALA A 50 6.19 0.09 -6.08
C ALA A 50 4.73 0.56 -6.03
N ILE A 51 3.82 -0.34 -5.64
CA ILE A 51 2.38 -0.10 -5.47
C ILE A 51 2.01 -0.44 -4.03
N LEU A 52 1.53 0.55 -3.27
CA LEU A 52 1.04 0.37 -1.91
C LEU A 52 -0.49 0.39 -1.92
N ILE A 53 -1.10 -0.68 -1.43
CA ILE A 53 -2.57 -0.82 -1.34
C ILE A 53 -3.00 -0.39 0.06
N CYS A 54 -3.65 0.77 0.15
CA CYS A 54 -4.08 1.42 1.39
C CYS A 54 -5.59 1.69 1.38
N VAL A 55 -6.38 0.71 0.94
CA VAL A 55 -7.84 0.84 0.84
C VAL A 55 -8.53 0.46 2.15
N PRO A 56 -9.75 0.97 2.42
CA PRO A 56 -10.52 0.60 3.60
C PRO A 56 -10.80 -0.91 3.66
N THR A 57 -10.86 -1.44 4.88
CA THR A 57 -11.32 -2.80 5.18
C THR A 57 -12.36 -2.72 6.30
N PRO A 58 -13.61 -2.28 5.98
CA PRO A 58 -14.66 -2.21 6.97
C PRO A 58 -15.01 -3.62 7.49
N LEU A 59 -15.67 -3.69 8.63
CA LEU A 59 -16.23 -4.95 9.12
C LEU A 59 -17.57 -5.21 8.43
N ASP A 60 -17.78 -6.45 8.04
CA ASP A 60 -19.07 -6.94 7.55
C ASP A 60 -20.10 -7.13 8.70
N ASP A 61 -21.30 -7.62 8.36
CA ASP A 61 -22.37 -7.91 9.33
C ASP A 61 -21.98 -9.00 10.35
N HIS A 62 -21.00 -9.83 10.05
CA HIS A 62 -20.46 -10.88 10.92
C HIS A 62 -19.25 -10.41 11.75
N ARG A 63 -18.86 -9.13 11.60
CA ARG A 63 -17.65 -8.52 12.21
C ARG A 63 -16.34 -9.12 11.71
N GLU A 64 -16.34 -9.61 10.48
CA GLU A 64 -15.14 -10.03 9.77
C GLU A 64 -14.67 -8.91 8.83
N PRO A 65 -13.36 -8.76 8.56
CA PRO A 65 -12.86 -7.77 7.60
C PRO A 65 -13.44 -8.02 6.19
N ASP A 66 -14.12 -7.02 5.64
CA ASP A 66 -14.58 -7.05 4.25
C ASP A 66 -13.39 -6.76 3.32
N LEU A 67 -12.90 -7.80 2.65
CA LEU A 67 -11.80 -7.73 1.72
C LEU A 67 -12.21 -7.28 0.30
N SER A 68 -13.47 -6.99 0.05
CA SER A 68 -13.95 -6.63 -1.29
C SER A 68 -13.16 -5.48 -1.89
N PHE A 69 -12.88 -4.42 -1.11
CA PHE A 69 -12.09 -3.27 -1.57
C PHE A 69 -10.64 -3.65 -1.92
N VAL A 70 -10.03 -4.53 -1.15
CA VAL A 70 -8.66 -5.03 -1.41
C VAL A 70 -8.64 -5.84 -2.70
N LEU A 71 -9.57 -6.79 -2.85
CA LEU A 71 -9.61 -7.68 -4.01
C LEU A 71 -10.05 -6.96 -5.29
N ASP A 72 -10.97 -5.99 -5.21
CA ASP A 72 -11.36 -5.16 -6.36
C ASP A 72 -10.23 -4.23 -6.79
N THR A 73 -9.48 -3.68 -5.83
CA THR A 73 -8.25 -2.94 -6.12
C THR A 73 -7.23 -3.85 -6.79
N ALA A 74 -7.03 -5.06 -6.29
CA ALA A 74 -6.13 -6.04 -6.90
C ALA A 74 -6.52 -6.37 -8.35
N ARG A 75 -7.81 -6.58 -8.64
CA ARG A 75 -8.31 -6.78 -10.01
C ARG A 75 -8.05 -5.58 -10.92
N THR A 76 -8.16 -4.38 -10.37
CA THR A 76 -7.90 -3.13 -11.11
C THR A 76 -6.42 -2.96 -11.44
N ILE A 77 -5.53 -3.25 -10.50
CA ILE A 77 -4.09 -3.03 -10.70
C ILE A 77 -3.40 -4.16 -11.47
N ALA A 78 -3.88 -5.40 -11.33
CA ALA A 78 -3.23 -6.59 -11.87
C ALA A 78 -2.88 -6.50 -13.38
N PRO A 79 -3.77 -6.01 -14.28
CA PRO A 79 -3.44 -5.87 -15.70
C PRO A 79 -2.33 -4.85 -16.01
N HIS A 80 -2.02 -3.99 -15.05
CA HIS A 80 -1.07 -2.88 -15.20
C HIS A 80 0.24 -3.10 -14.43
N ILE A 81 0.38 -4.22 -13.73
CA ILE A 81 1.61 -4.55 -12.99
C ILE A 81 2.78 -4.75 -13.97
N ALA A 82 3.82 -3.95 -13.80
CA ALA A 82 5.06 -4.13 -14.54
C ALA A 82 5.91 -5.27 -13.94
N LYS A 83 6.74 -5.90 -14.78
CA LYS A 83 7.67 -6.93 -14.29
C LYS A 83 8.66 -6.35 -13.27
N GLY A 84 8.77 -7.02 -12.14
CA GLY A 84 9.69 -6.62 -11.05
C GLY A 84 9.12 -5.57 -10.07
N VAL A 85 7.90 -5.07 -10.30
CA VAL A 85 7.26 -4.14 -9.37
C VAL A 85 7.06 -4.78 -8.00
N LEU A 86 7.18 -3.99 -6.93
CA LEU A 86 6.80 -4.39 -5.58
C LEU A 86 5.34 -3.99 -5.31
N VAL A 87 4.51 -4.96 -4.95
CA VAL A 87 3.15 -4.69 -4.44
C VAL A 87 3.14 -4.96 -2.94
N THR A 88 2.73 -3.98 -2.14
CA THR A 88 2.59 -4.12 -0.68
C THR A 88 1.17 -3.84 -0.26
N LEU A 89 0.57 -4.76 0.49
CA LEU A 89 -0.70 -4.50 1.18
C LEU A 89 -0.42 -3.84 2.53
N GLU A 90 -1.06 -2.70 2.78
CA GLU A 90 -1.00 -1.97 4.07
C GLU A 90 -2.35 -1.97 4.79
N SER A 91 -3.44 -2.28 4.10
CA SER A 91 -4.78 -2.35 4.69
C SER A 91 -4.84 -3.39 5.81
N THR A 92 -5.61 -3.10 6.86
CA THR A 92 -5.85 -4.05 7.97
C THR A 92 -6.51 -5.33 7.45
N THR A 93 -6.02 -6.48 7.90
CA THR A 93 -6.48 -7.78 7.41
C THR A 93 -6.19 -8.88 8.42
N TYR A 94 -6.34 -10.14 8.02
CA TYR A 94 -6.05 -11.33 8.82
C TYR A 94 -4.94 -12.18 8.18
N PRO A 95 -4.26 -13.04 8.96
CA PRO A 95 -3.15 -13.86 8.47
C PRO A 95 -3.56 -14.75 7.29
N GLY A 96 -2.86 -14.59 6.16
CA GLY A 96 -3.09 -15.33 4.92
C GLY A 96 -3.66 -14.50 3.78
N THR A 97 -4.29 -13.37 4.04
CA THR A 97 -4.90 -12.53 3.00
C THR A 97 -3.91 -12.18 1.88
N THR A 98 -2.70 -11.77 2.22
CA THR A 98 -1.70 -11.38 1.20
C THR A 98 -1.21 -12.58 0.38
N GLU A 99 -0.93 -13.70 1.05
CA GLU A 99 -0.31 -14.86 0.41
C GLU A 99 -1.31 -15.78 -0.31
N ASP A 100 -2.56 -15.84 0.12
CA ASP A 100 -3.57 -16.73 -0.45
C ASP A 100 -4.52 -15.97 -1.39
N GLU A 101 -5.17 -14.91 -0.91
CA GLU A 101 -6.24 -14.23 -1.64
C GLU A 101 -5.71 -13.15 -2.59
N LEU A 102 -4.97 -12.16 -2.07
CA LEU A 102 -4.42 -11.07 -2.86
C LEU A 102 -3.47 -11.58 -3.94
N ARG A 103 -2.53 -12.46 -3.57
CA ARG A 103 -1.58 -13.07 -4.51
C ARG A 103 -2.29 -13.74 -5.68
N PHE A 104 -3.33 -14.54 -5.40
CA PHE A 104 -4.05 -15.27 -6.44
C PHE A 104 -4.65 -14.31 -7.48
N VAL A 105 -5.34 -13.26 -7.03
CA VAL A 105 -5.94 -12.24 -7.92
C VAL A 105 -4.89 -11.51 -8.74
N LEU A 106 -3.76 -11.13 -8.13
CA LEU A 106 -2.68 -10.45 -8.83
C LEU A 106 -2.01 -11.36 -9.86
N GLU A 107 -1.77 -12.63 -9.54
CA GLU A 107 -1.19 -13.62 -10.48
C GLU A 107 -2.12 -13.89 -11.66
N GLU A 108 -3.42 -14.07 -11.39
CA GLU A 108 -4.42 -14.33 -12.42
C GLU A 108 -4.53 -13.15 -13.39
N GLY A 109 -4.68 -11.93 -12.87
CA GLY A 109 -4.91 -10.73 -13.70
C GLY A 109 -3.66 -10.23 -14.41
N SER A 110 -2.46 -10.45 -13.87
CA SER A 110 -1.19 -10.03 -14.49
C SER A 110 -0.58 -11.10 -15.41
N GLY A 111 -0.97 -12.37 -15.26
CA GLY A 111 -0.30 -13.50 -15.91
C GLY A 111 1.11 -13.79 -15.37
N MET A 112 1.53 -13.16 -14.30
CA MET A 112 2.85 -13.30 -13.68
C MET A 112 2.78 -14.04 -12.34
N LYS A 113 3.93 -14.51 -11.85
CA LYS A 113 4.04 -15.17 -10.55
C LYS A 113 4.70 -14.26 -9.51
N ALA A 114 4.13 -14.22 -8.32
CA ALA A 114 4.71 -13.53 -7.19
C ALA A 114 6.10 -14.10 -6.85
N GLY A 115 7.01 -13.24 -6.44
CA GLY A 115 8.41 -13.58 -6.13
C GLY A 115 9.33 -13.68 -7.33
N THR A 116 8.81 -13.74 -8.57
CA THR A 116 9.60 -13.84 -9.81
C THR A 116 9.17 -12.86 -10.90
N GLY A 117 7.88 -12.74 -11.15
CA GLY A 117 7.33 -11.79 -12.12
C GLY A 117 7.12 -10.41 -11.48
N PHE A 118 6.58 -10.39 -10.29
CA PHE A 118 6.46 -9.22 -9.43
C PHE A 118 6.79 -9.62 -7.97
N HIS A 119 7.00 -8.64 -7.11
CA HIS A 119 7.28 -8.87 -5.68
C HIS A 119 6.05 -8.55 -4.84
N LEU A 120 5.86 -9.27 -3.73
CA LEU A 120 4.69 -9.14 -2.87
C LEU A 120 5.10 -9.06 -1.40
N ALA A 121 4.54 -8.10 -0.67
CA ALA A 121 4.80 -7.89 0.74
C ALA A 121 3.55 -7.44 1.49
N TYR A 122 3.60 -7.52 2.81
CA TYR A 122 2.64 -6.94 3.73
C TYR A 122 3.34 -6.07 4.77
N SER A 123 2.72 -4.95 5.11
CA SER A 123 3.20 -4.06 6.17
C SER A 123 2.03 -3.34 6.82
N PRO A 124 1.64 -3.68 8.06
CA PRO A 124 0.48 -3.06 8.70
C PRO A 124 0.68 -1.57 8.92
N GLU A 125 -0.43 -0.81 8.80
CA GLU A 125 -0.46 0.59 9.21
C GLU A 125 -0.21 0.70 10.72
N ARG A 126 0.56 1.72 11.12
CA ARG A 126 0.98 1.97 12.49
C ARG A 126 0.69 3.41 12.93
N GLU A 127 -0.21 4.10 12.26
CA GLU A 127 -0.65 5.41 12.71
C GLU A 127 -1.59 5.25 13.92
N ASP A 128 -1.24 5.93 15.03
CA ASP A 128 -2.11 6.09 16.17
C ASP A 128 -2.65 7.54 16.19
N PRO A 129 -3.86 7.78 15.68
CA PRO A 129 -4.42 9.15 15.56
C PRO A 129 -4.60 9.85 16.90
N GLY A 130 -4.49 9.11 18.01
CA GLY A 130 -4.59 9.65 19.38
C GLY A 130 -3.26 10.15 19.98
N ARG A 131 -2.13 9.87 19.35
CA ARG A 131 -0.80 10.22 19.85
C ARG A 131 -0.21 11.40 19.10
N ASN A 132 -0.13 12.54 19.76
CA ASN A 132 0.49 13.77 19.24
C ASN A 132 2.03 13.81 19.40
N ASP A 133 2.62 12.83 20.10
CA ASP A 133 4.03 12.80 20.50
C ASP A 133 4.89 11.83 19.68
N ALA A 134 4.27 10.97 18.86
CA ALA A 134 4.99 10.02 18.02
C ALA A 134 5.09 10.53 16.59
N SER A 135 6.31 10.81 16.13
CA SER A 135 6.57 11.01 14.71
C SER A 135 6.43 9.66 13.97
N VAL A 136 5.76 9.66 12.82
CA VAL A 136 5.66 8.48 11.93
C VAL A 136 7.05 7.86 11.67
N LYS A 137 8.11 8.67 11.63
CA LYS A 137 9.49 8.22 11.43
C LYS A 137 10.03 7.35 12.57
N THR A 138 9.55 7.54 13.80
CA THR A 138 10.08 6.87 15.00
C THR A 138 9.32 5.62 15.39
N ILE A 139 8.11 5.42 14.84
CA ILE A 139 7.33 4.20 15.07
C ILE A 139 7.91 3.08 14.21
N PRO A 140 8.34 1.95 14.81
CA PRO A 140 8.86 0.83 14.03
C PRO A 140 7.80 0.27 13.09
N LYS A 141 8.14 0.12 11.80
CA LYS A 141 7.26 -0.51 10.81
C LYS A 141 7.62 -1.98 10.66
N VAL A 142 6.61 -2.84 10.77
CA VAL A 142 6.77 -4.28 10.54
C VAL A 142 6.62 -4.58 9.05
N VAL A 143 7.47 -5.43 8.52
CA VAL A 143 7.45 -5.80 7.09
C VAL A 143 7.61 -7.32 6.96
N GLY A 144 6.70 -7.95 6.23
CA GLY A 144 6.78 -9.36 5.81
C GLY A 144 6.75 -9.49 4.30
N GLY A 145 7.64 -10.29 3.73
CA GLY A 145 7.67 -10.56 2.29
C GLY A 145 7.20 -11.97 1.95
N TYR A 146 6.61 -12.14 0.76
CA TYR A 146 6.26 -13.45 0.20
C TYR A 146 7.50 -14.33 -0.04
N SER A 147 8.63 -13.71 -0.30
CA SER A 147 9.96 -14.35 -0.38
C SER A 147 11.00 -13.47 0.29
N GLU A 148 12.20 -14.01 0.50
CA GLU A 148 13.33 -13.24 1.03
C GLU A 148 13.56 -11.97 0.21
N LYS A 149 13.57 -12.09 -1.13
CA LYS A 149 13.75 -10.95 -2.04
C LYS A 149 12.62 -9.93 -1.94
N CYS A 150 11.38 -10.36 -1.74
CA CYS A 150 10.25 -9.47 -1.54
C CYS A 150 10.41 -8.67 -0.24
N ALA A 151 10.84 -9.32 0.84
CA ALA A 151 11.09 -8.67 2.12
C ALA A 151 12.24 -7.65 2.04
N GLU A 152 13.36 -7.98 1.36
CA GLU A 152 14.47 -7.04 1.12
C GLU A 152 14.03 -5.78 0.38
N LEU A 153 13.22 -5.94 -0.67
CA LEU A 153 12.73 -4.81 -1.46
C LEU A 153 11.78 -3.92 -0.65
N ALA A 154 10.88 -4.52 0.12
CA ALA A 154 9.97 -3.77 0.98
C ALA A 154 10.74 -3.06 2.11
N GLU A 155 11.71 -3.71 2.75
CA GLU A 155 12.59 -3.08 3.74
C GLU A 155 13.36 -1.90 3.13
N SER A 156 13.89 -2.06 1.91
CA SER A 156 14.59 -0.98 1.20
C SER A 156 13.66 0.19 0.85
N LEU A 157 12.42 -0.08 0.45
CA LEU A 157 11.43 0.95 0.15
C LEU A 157 11.11 1.78 1.40
N TYR A 158 10.70 1.12 2.48
CA TYR A 158 10.32 1.82 3.71
C TYR A 158 11.49 2.47 4.41
N GLY A 159 12.71 1.92 4.29
CA GLY A 159 13.93 2.47 4.85
C GLY A 159 14.35 3.83 4.28
N GLN A 160 13.74 4.26 3.16
CA GLN A 160 13.95 5.61 2.63
C GLN A 160 13.21 6.69 3.42
N ALA A 161 12.15 6.32 4.15
CA ALA A 161 11.29 7.24 4.87
C ALA A 161 11.28 7.02 6.38
N LEU A 162 11.64 5.83 6.85
CA LEU A 162 11.48 5.40 8.25
C LEU A 162 12.82 4.96 8.85
N ASP A 163 13.04 5.32 10.12
CA ASP A 163 14.30 5.02 10.81
C ASP A 163 14.42 3.57 11.28
N LYS A 164 13.27 2.90 11.52
CA LYS A 164 13.24 1.55 12.09
C LYS A 164 12.26 0.66 11.35
N ILE A 165 12.79 -0.42 10.78
CA ILE A 165 12.00 -1.47 10.15
C ILE A 165 12.30 -2.79 10.85
N HIS A 166 11.23 -3.52 11.20
CA HIS A 166 11.29 -4.86 11.75
C HIS A 166 10.81 -5.85 10.71
N ARG A 167 11.76 -6.55 10.12
CA ARG A 167 11.46 -7.61 9.19
C ARG A 167 11.04 -8.87 9.94
N VAL A 168 9.94 -9.48 9.52
CA VAL A 168 9.43 -10.75 10.02
C VAL A 168 9.49 -11.84 8.95
N SER A 169 9.24 -13.08 9.33
CA SER A 169 9.51 -14.25 8.50
C SER A 169 8.60 -14.43 7.27
N SER A 170 7.44 -13.80 7.24
CA SER A 170 6.46 -13.92 6.15
C SER A 170 5.41 -12.80 6.19
N CYS A 171 4.60 -12.66 5.10
CA CYS A 171 3.43 -11.79 5.15
C CYS A 171 2.47 -12.20 6.27
N ARG A 172 2.22 -13.51 6.46
CA ARG A 172 1.37 -14.02 7.55
C ARG A 172 1.84 -13.60 8.93
N ALA A 173 3.15 -13.60 9.17
CA ALA A 173 3.71 -13.17 10.45
C ALA A 173 3.50 -11.65 10.66
N ALA A 174 3.60 -10.85 9.60
CA ALA A 174 3.33 -9.42 9.66
C ALA A 174 1.83 -9.10 9.82
N GLU A 175 0.94 -9.89 9.20
CA GLU A 175 -0.52 -9.77 9.35
C GLU A 175 -1.00 -10.10 10.77
N ALA A 176 -0.26 -10.91 11.51
CA ALA A 176 -0.58 -11.31 12.88
C ALA A 176 -0.16 -10.28 13.95
N THR A 177 0.46 -9.15 13.56
CA THR A 177 0.95 -8.11 14.49
C THR A 177 -0.01 -6.94 14.62
#